data_784cd64cd1a39049b9bdb7522b534a51
#
_entry.id   784cd64cd1a39049b9bdb7522b534a51
#
_cell.length_a   1.000
_cell.length_b   1.000
_cell.length_c   1.000
_cell.angle_alpha   90.00
_cell.angle_beta   90.00
_cell.angle_gamma   90.00
#
_symmetry.space_group_name_H-M   'P 1'
#
loop_
_entity.id
_entity.type
_entity.pdbx_description
1 polymer ?
#
loop_
_entity_poly.entity_id
_entity_poly.type
_entity_poly.pdbx_seq_one_letter_code
_entity_poly.pdbx_strand_id
1 'polypeptide(L)'
;MRVALLSDIHSNLEALDAVLEALPQVDRVVVLGDIVGYGPDPNGVIARLRSIGARAVRGNHDQAMLEPSTLEWFNPHAAASARWTREVLTPQSLRYLAGLPSHGRVGRHRAVHGSPNKPYIWEYILDDLQALEILVKLGRRWCFFGHTHLPRIFTEEGEQIPAIGDWLSVPPSALINPGSVGQPRDGNPQASYAVADLDAEAVQFHRVAYDIESTQAKIREAGLPEIEAVRLAQGR
;
A
#
# COMPACT_ATOMS: atom_id res chain seq x y z
N MET A 1 2.23 1.45 21.44
CA MET A 1 1.39 2.09 20.40
C MET A 1 1.27 1.13 19.24
N ARG A 2 0.04 0.70 18.96
CA ARG A 2 -0.27 -0.21 17.85
C ARG A 2 -0.74 0.57 16.63
N VAL A 3 -0.19 0.25 15.47
CA VAL A 3 -0.46 0.94 14.21
C VAL A 3 -0.78 -0.07 13.13
N ALA A 4 -1.95 0.06 12.50
CA ALA A 4 -2.26 -0.69 11.28
C ALA A 4 -1.54 -0.04 10.09
N LEU A 5 -0.84 -0.86 9.32
CA LEU A 5 -0.09 -0.50 8.13
C LEU A 5 -0.81 -1.09 6.92
N LEU A 6 -1.36 -0.23 6.08
CA LEU A 6 -2.01 -0.57 4.82
C LEU A 6 -1.18 0.01 3.67
N SER A 7 -1.18 -0.62 2.52
CA SER A 7 -0.53 -0.12 1.31
C SER A 7 -1.24 -0.59 0.06
N ASP A 8 -1.05 0.13 -1.05
CA ASP A 8 -1.44 -0.34 -2.38
C ASP A 8 -2.91 -0.78 -2.41
N ILE A 9 -3.81 0.13 -1.98
CA ILE A 9 -5.26 -0.12 -1.89
C ILE A 9 -5.88 -0.13 -3.28
N HIS A 10 -5.34 0.69 -4.18
CA HIS A 10 -5.68 0.69 -5.59
C HIS A 10 -7.19 0.69 -5.87
N SER A 11 -7.92 1.63 -5.27
CA SER A 11 -9.36 1.81 -5.53
C SER A 11 -10.23 0.56 -5.31
N ASN A 12 -9.75 -0.42 -4.53
CA ASN A 12 -10.46 -1.64 -4.18
C ASN A 12 -11.19 -1.45 -2.85
N LEU A 13 -12.46 -1.01 -2.93
CA LEU A 13 -13.25 -0.69 -1.75
C LEU A 13 -13.63 -1.94 -0.97
N GLU A 14 -13.97 -3.04 -1.65
CA GLU A 14 -14.31 -4.32 -1.04
C GLU A 14 -13.15 -4.85 -0.17
N ALA A 15 -11.93 -4.79 -0.71
CA ALA A 15 -10.75 -5.21 0.03
C ALA A 15 -10.45 -4.29 1.22
N LEU A 16 -10.59 -2.96 1.03
CA LEU A 16 -10.40 -2.00 2.11
C LEU A 16 -11.41 -2.21 3.24
N ASP A 17 -12.69 -2.35 2.93
CA ASP A 17 -13.73 -2.55 3.94
C ASP A 17 -13.53 -3.87 4.69
N ALA A 18 -13.22 -4.96 3.99
CA ALA A 18 -12.89 -6.25 4.63
C ALA A 18 -11.70 -6.13 5.59
N VAL A 19 -10.64 -5.41 5.19
CA VAL A 19 -9.49 -5.15 6.08
C VAL A 19 -9.91 -4.33 7.30
N LEU A 20 -10.67 -3.24 7.10
CA LEU A 20 -11.10 -2.38 8.21
C LEU A 20 -12.02 -3.09 9.21
N GLU A 21 -12.86 -4.01 8.75
CA GLU A 21 -13.70 -4.87 9.61
C GLU A 21 -12.88 -5.89 10.41
N ALA A 22 -11.79 -6.40 9.83
CA ALA A 22 -10.92 -7.38 10.46
C ALA A 22 -9.84 -6.75 11.37
N LEU A 23 -9.69 -5.42 11.35
CA LEU A 23 -8.65 -4.76 12.16
C LEU A 23 -8.86 -5.02 13.66
N PRO A 24 -7.82 -5.46 14.38
CA PRO A 24 -7.85 -5.43 15.83
C PRO A 24 -7.88 -3.98 16.33
N GLN A 25 -8.04 -3.80 17.64
CA GLN A 25 -7.93 -2.47 18.23
C GLN A 25 -6.53 -1.89 18.01
N VAL A 26 -6.46 -0.76 17.30
CA VAL A 26 -5.22 -0.03 17.00
C VAL A 26 -5.37 1.44 17.32
N ASP A 27 -4.25 2.11 17.63
CA ASP A 27 -4.23 3.53 17.91
C ASP A 27 -4.32 4.38 16.64
N ARG A 28 -3.86 3.86 15.52
CA ARG A 28 -3.81 4.57 14.22
C ARG A 28 -3.86 3.62 13.05
N VAL A 29 -4.38 4.15 11.92
CA VAL A 29 -4.26 3.54 10.59
C VAL A 29 -3.34 4.42 9.75
N VAL A 30 -2.33 3.82 9.11
CA VAL A 30 -1.38 4.48 8.22
C VAL A 30 -1.38 3.78 6.87
N VAL A 31 -1.56 4.56 5.79
CA VAL A 31 -1.55 4.08 4.41
C VAL A 31 -0.24 4.51 3.75
N LEU A 32 0.47 3.55 3.21
CA LEU A 32 1.81 3.72 2.63
C LEU A 32 1.77 4.06 1.13
N GLY A 33 0.69 4.72 0.68
CA GLY A 33 0.54 5.20 -0.70
C GLY A 33 -0.24 4.24 -1.59
N ASP A 34 -0.40 4.66 -2.85
CA ASP A 34 -1.18 4.02 -3.90
C ASP A 34 -2.61 3.70 -3.44
N ILE A 35 -3.28 4.78 -3.00
CA ILE A 35 -4.67 4.75 -2.59
C ILE A 35 -5.57 4.47 -3.79
N VAL A 36 -5.23 5.08 -4.94
CA VAL A 36 -6.03 4.99 -6.18
C VAL A 36 -5.28 4.28 -7.32
N GLY A 37 -5.93 4.14 -8.46
CA GLY A 37 -5.43 3.42 -9.63
C GLY A 37 -5.90 1.97 -9.66
N TYR A 38 -5.78 1.31 -10.81
CA TYR A 38 -6.21 -0.06 -11.12
C TYR A 38 -7.70 -0.35 -10.89
N GLY A 39 -8.18 -0.21 -9.65
CA GLY A 39 -9.53 -0.61 -9.24
C GLY A 39 -10.62 0.43 -9.51
N PRO A 40 -11.89 0.06 -9.24
CA PRO A 40 -13.06 0.79 -9.75
C PRO A 40 -13.60 1.89 -8.81
N ASP A 41 -13.21 1.93 -7.52
CA ASP A 41 -13.84 2.80 -6.52
C ASP A 41 -12.91 3.87 -5.91
N PRO A 42 -12.24 4.75 -6.71
CA PRO A 42 -11.25 5.69 -6.16
C PRO A 42 -11.84 6.68 -5.17
N ASN A 43 -13.04 7.20 -5.43
CA ASN A 43 -13.69 8.16 -4.53
C ASN A 43 -14.20 7.49 -3.24
N GLY A 44 -14.71 6.26 -3.35
CA GLY A 44 -15.18 5.46 -2.22
C GLY A 44 -14.05 5.16 -1.24
N VAL A 45 -12.91 4.70 -1.75
CA VAL A 45 -11.71 4.42 -0.95
C VAL A 45 -11.23 5.68 -0.22
N ILE A 46 -11.11 6.82 -0.93
CA ILE A 46 -10.70 8.08 -0.31
C ILE A 46 -11.68 8.53 0.77
N ALA A 47 -12.99 8.44 0.50
CA ALA A 47 -14.01 8.79 1.48
C ALA A 47 -13.92 7.91 2.74
N ARG A 48 -13.71 6.61 2.56
CA ARG A 48 -13.58 5.64 3.64
C ARG A 48 -12.37 5.91 4.52
N LEU A 49 -11.20 6.15 3.92
CA LEU A 49 -9.97 6.49 4.65
C LEU A 49 -10.10 7.79 5.44
N ARG A 50 -10.76 8.80 4.86
CA ARG A 50 -11.04 10.07 5.54
C ARG A 50 -11.99 9.90 6.72
N SER A 51 -13.02 9.07 6.60
CA SER A 51 -14.01 8.85 7.66
C SER A 51 -13.40 8.25 8.93
N ILE A 52 -12.32 7.46 8.80
CA ILE A 52 -11.61 6.86 9.92
C ILE A 52 -10.38 7.67 10.37
N GLY A 53 -10.12 8.81 9.75
CA GLY A 53 -8.95 9.65 10.07
C GLY A 53 -7.61 9.00 9.77
N ALA A 54 -7.55 8.12 8.77
CA ALA A 54 -6.30 7.47 8.35
C ALA A 54 -5.26 8.51 7.91
N ARG A 55 -4.00 8.29 8.30
CA ARG A 55 -2.87 9.06 7.79
C ARG A 55 -2.29 8.35 6.57
N ALA A 56 -1.89 9.09 5.54
CA ALA A 56 -1.35 8.50 4.33
C ALA A 56 -0.11 9.25 3.83
N VAL A 57 0.73 8.55 3.11
CA VAL A 57 1.73 9.13 2.21
C VAL A 57 1.28 8.94 0.77
N ARG A 58 1.85 9.71 -0.15
CA ARG A 58 1.53 9.63 -1.57
C ARG A 58 2.34 8.54 -2.26
N GLY A 59 1.67 7.69 -3.05
CA GLY A 59 2.31 6.76 -3.97
C GLY A 59 2.41 7.33 -5.40
N ASN A 60 2.99 6.56 -6.30
CA ASN A 60 3.15 6.97 -7.71
C ASN A 60 1.82 7.02 -8.45
N HIS A 61 0.87 6.12 -8.16
CA HIS A 61 -0.47 6.18 -8.73
C HIS A 61 -1.24 7.41 -8.24
N ASP A 62 -1.12 7.78 -6.97
CA ASP A 62 -1.72 9.00 -6.44
C ASP A 62 -1.12 10.25 -7.09
N GLN A 63 0.20 10.26 -7.33
CA GLN A 63 0.91 11.34 -8.03
C GLN A 63 0.45 11.47 -9.49
N ALA A 64 0.22 10.37 -10.18
CA ALA A 64 -0.23 10.37 -11.56
C ALA A 64 -1.60 11.07 -11.75
N MET A 65 -2.41 11.13 -10.69
CA MET A 65 -3.66 11.90 -10.70
C MET A 65 -3.41 13.42 -10.76
N LEU A 66 -2.28 13.87 -10.25
CA LEU A 66 -1.90 15.27 -10.18
C LEU A 66 -1.03 15.70 -11.37
N GLU A 67 -0.11 14.82 -11.79
CA GLU A 67 0.85 15.03 -12.87
C GLU A 67 0.72 13.96 -13.96
N PRO A 68 -0.15 14.15 -14.97
CA PRO A 68 -0.39 13.15 -16.02
C PRO A 68 0.84 12.76 -16.85
N SER A 69 1.86 13.62 -16.91
CA SER A 69 3.12 13.30 -17.58
C SER A 69 3.82 12.08 -16.97
N THR A 70 3.57 11.78 -15.69
CA THR A 70 4.13 10.58 -15.04
C THR A 70 3.58 9.27 -15.60
N LEU A 71 2.45 9.29 -16.31
CA LEU A 71 1.88 8.11 -16.97
C LEU A 71 2.76 7.54 -18.09
N GLU A 72 3.72 8.31 -18.59
CA GLU A 72 4.70 7.84 -19.59
C GLU A 72 5.59 6.71 -19.04
N TRP A 73 5.73 6.64 -17.73
CA TRP A 73 6.51 5.60 -17.02
C TRP A 73 5.68 4.35 -16.67
N PHE A 74 4.36 4.40 -16.88
CA PHE A 74 3.47 3.30 -16.54
C PHE A 74 3.38 2.29 -17.69
N ASN A 75 3.21 1.01 -17.34
CA ASN A 75 2.83 0.03 -18.36
C ASN A 75 1.44 0.39 -18.95
N PRO A 76 1.10 -0.12 -20.17
CA PRO A 76 -0.11 0.29 -20.87
C PRO A 76 -1.41 0.11 -20.07
N HIS A 77 -1.53 -0.98 -19.32
CA HIS A 77 -2.74 -1.28 -18.52
C HIS A 77 -2.86 -0.33 -17.31
N ALA A 78 -1.76 -0.14 -16.58
CA ALA A 78 -1.70 0.82 -15.48
C ALA A 78 -2.01 2.26 -15.95
N ALA A 79 -1.45 2.66 -17.12
CA ALA A 79 -1.72 3.96 -17.70
C ALA A 79 -3.20 4.13 -18.11
N ALA A 80 -3.82 3.08 -18.67
CA ALA A 80 -5.24 3.10 -19.03
C ALA A 80 -6.12 3.25 -17.79
N SER A 81 -5.88 2.44 -16.77
CA SER A 81 -6.61 2.52 -15.48
C SER A 81 -6.42 3.89 -14.80
N ALA A 82 -5.20 4.44 -14.84
CA ALA A 82 -4.93 5.74 -14.24
C ALA A 82 -5.62 6.90 -14.98
N ARG A 83 -5.73 6.85 -16.31
CA ARG A 83 -6.52 7.84 -17.08
C ARG A 83 -7.99 7.79 -16.68
N TRP A 84 -8.58 6.61 -16.66
CA TRP A 84 -9.95 6.42 -16.22
C TRP A 84 -10.15 6.91 -14.77
N THR A 85 -9.27 6.51 -13.84
CA THR A 85 -9.32 6.97 -12.45
C THR A 85 -9.35 8.49 -12.37
N ARG A 86 -8.51 9.16 -13.15
CA ARG A 86 -8.44 10.61 -13.17
C ARG A 86 -9.73 11.27 -13.68
N GLU A 87 -10.40 10.67 -14.66
CA GLU A 87 -11.67 11.17 -15.22
C GLU A 87 -12.82 11.09 -14.20
N VAL A 88 -12.83 10.05 -13.36
CA VAL A 88 -13.92 9.83 -12.39
C VAL A 88 -13.66 10.46 -11.02
N LEU A 89 -12.42 10.88 -10.73
CA LEU A 89 -12.09 11.52 -9.46
C LEU A 89 -12.83 12.84 -9.27
N THR A 90 -13.48 12.99 -8.11
CA THR A 90 -14.10 14.26 -7.74
C THR A 90 -13.04 15.32 -7.42
N PRO A 91 -13.36 16.63 -7.55
CA PRO A 91 -12.47 17.71 -7.13
C PRO A 91 -12.06 17.61 -5.65
N GLN A 92 -12.92 17.04 -4.80
CA GLN A 92 -12.63 16.81 -3.39
C GLN A 92 -11.57 15.73 -3.21
N SER A 93 -11.67 14.63 -3.94
CA SER A 93 -10.71 13.53 -3.93
C SER A 93 -9.35 13.97 -4.47
N LEU A 94 -9.32 14.74 -5.56
CA LEU A 94 -8.09 15.33 -6.08
C LEU A 94 -7.40 16.24 -5.06
N ARG A 95 -8.16 17.09 -4.34
CA ARG A 95 -7.58 17.90 -3.26
C ARG A 95 -7.02 17.08 -2.12
N TYR A 96 -7.66 15.97 -1.78
CA TYR A 96 -7.14 15.05 -0.78
C TYR A 96 -5.79 14.47 -1.19
N LEU A 97 -5.70 13.91 -2.41
CA LEU A 97 -4.44 13.36 -2.95
C LEU A 97 -3.35 14.44 -3.05
N ALA A 98 -3.68 15.65 -3.47
CA ALA A 98 -2.74 16.77 -3.55
C ALA A 98 -2.16 17.17 -2.17
N GLY A 99 -2.92 16.98 -1.10
CA GLY A 99 -2.50 17.24 0.28
C GLY A 99 -1.61 16.16 0.90
N LEU A 100 -1.44 15.00 0.25
CA LEU A 100 -0.63 13.92 0.79
C LEU A 100 0.87 14.23 0.68
N PRO A 101 1.66 14.02 1.73
CA PRO A 101 3.12 14.13 1.65
C PRO A 101 3.72 12.90 0.96
N SER A 102 4.91 13.05 0.34
CA SER A 102 5.67 11.92 -0.23
C SER A 102 6.29 11.00 0.82
N HIS A 103 6.40 11.46 2.06
CA HIS A 103 6.91 10.69 3.20
C HIS A 103 6.29 11.18 4.52
N GLY A 104 6.30 10.30 5.52
CA GLY A 104 5.73 10.59 6.83
C GLY A 104 6.51 9.93 7.96
N ARG A 105 5.92 10.01 9.16
CA ARG A 105 6.47 9.37 10.37
C ARG A 105 5.38 8.63 11.14
N VAL A 106 5.78 7.48 11.69
CA VAL A 106 5.00 6.67 12.63
C VAL A 106 5.84 6.54 13.91
N GLY A 107 5.58 7.38 14.89
CA GLY A 107 6.48 7.55 16.02
C GLY A 107 7.86 8.06 15.54
N ARG A 108 8.93 7.33 15.90
CA ARG A 108 10.31 7.62 15.46
C ARG A 108 10.63 7.04 14.06
N HIS A 109 9.77 6.17 13.54
CA HIS A 109 9.97 5.40 12.32
C HIS A 109 9.57 6.18 11.07
N ARG A 110 10.05 5.77 9.90
CA ARG A 110 9.70 6.38 8.61
C ARG A 110 8.51 5.67 7.97
N ALA A 111 7.73 6.41 7.18
CA ALA A 111 6.70 5.89 6.30
C ALA A 111 6.89 6.52 4.91
N VAL A 112 6.96 5.68 3.88
CA VAL A 112 7.13 6.08 2.48
C VAL A 112 6.36 5.09 1.60
N HIS A 113 6.20 5.38 0.31
CA HIS A 113 5.62 4.39 -0.59
C HIS A 113 6.68 3.47 -1.20
N GLY A 114 7.71 4.03 -1.83
CA GLY A 114 8.86 3.27 -2.36
C GLY A 114 10.09 3.39 -1.45
N SER A 115 11.27 3.55 -2.05
CA SER A 115 12.53 3.71 -1.32
C SER A 115 12.59 5.02 -0.52
N PRO A 116 13.03 5.00 0.76
CA PRO A 116 13.19 6.21 1.56
C PRO A 116 14.37 7.10 1.13
N ASN A 117 15.25 6.63 0.24
CA ASN A 117 16.37 7.43 -0.27
C ASN A 117 15.90 8.62 -1.10
N LYS A 118 14.89 8.38 -1.95
CA LYS A 118 14.24 9.41 -2.80
C LYS A 118 12.73 9.16 -2.84
N PRO A 119 11.99 9.53 -1.78
CA PRO A 119 10.57 9.17 -1.63
C PRO A 119 9.64 9.66 -2.74
N TYR A 120 10.08 10.64 -3.54
CA TYR A 120 9.34 11.23 -4.66
C TYR A 120 9.65 10.59 -6.02
N ILE A 121 10.53 9.57 -6.07
CA ILE A 121 10.88 8.81 -7.29
C ILE A 121 10.26 7.42 -7.26
N TRP A 122 9.89 6.90 -6.07
CA TRP A 122 9.27 5.59 -5.84
C TRP A 122 10.09 4.42 -6.40
N GLU A 123 11.42 4.45 -6.18
CA GLU A 123 12.27 3.29 -6.50
C GLU A 123 11.79 2.05 -5.74
N TYR A 124 11.75 0.90 -6.43
CA TYR A 124 11.46 -0.38 -5.79
C TYR A 124 12.58 -0.80 -4.85
N ILE A 125 12.23 -1.56 -3.82
CA ILE A 125 13.18 -2.29 -2.97
C ILE A 125 12.90 -3.77 -3.25
N LEU A 126 13.78 -4.41 -4.03
CA LEU A 126 13.54 -5.74 -4.58
C LEU A 126 14.51 -6.80 -4.07
N ASP A 127 15.66 -6.38 -3.50
CA ASP A 127 16.72 -7.28 -3.08
C ASP A 127 17.44 -6.81 -1.81
N ASP A 128 18.22 -7.71 -1.24
CA ASP A 128 18.96 -7.50 0.00
C ASP A 128 20.03 -6.40 -0.13
N LEU A 129 20.65 -6.23 -1.30
CA LEU A 129 21.70 -5.20 -1.48
C LEU A 129 21.09 -3.80 -1.40
N GLN A 130 19.99 -3.57 -2.10
CA GLN A 130 19.23 -2.31 -2.01
C GLN A 130 18.76 -2.05 -0.59
N ALA A 131 18.22 -3.09 0.07
CA ALA A 131 17.75 -3.01 1.44
C ALA A 131 18.88 -2.65 2.41
N LEU A 132 20.04 -3.29 2.31
CA LEU A 132 21.19 -3.06 3.16
C LEU A 132 21.73 -1.62 3.03
N GLU A 133 21.82 -1.09 1.83
CA GLU A 133 22.22 0.30 1.60
C GLU A 133 21.27 1.31 2.29
N ILE A 134 19.99 0.99 2.34
CA ILE A 134 18.97 1.81 3.00
C ILE A 134 19.11 1.67 4.53
N LEU A 135 19.25 0.44 5.05
CA LEU A 135 19.35 0.14 6.46
C LEU A 135 20.54 0.86 7.11
N VAL A 136 21.70 0.86 6.45
CA VAL A 136 22.91 1.57 6.91
C VAL A 136 22.63 3.07 7.14
N LYS A 137 21.87 3.70 6.24
CA LYS A 137 21.50 5.13 6.34
C LYS A 137 20.35 5.38 7.31
N LEU A 138 19.48 4.39 7.49
CA LEU A 138 18.28 4.49 8.33
C LEU A 138 18.64 4.52 9.82
N GLY A 139 19.68 3.79 10.22
CA GLY A 139 20.08 3.59 11.61
C GLY A 139 19.02 2.79 12.38
N ARG A 140 18.99 2.93 13.71
CA ARG A 140 18.09 2.17 14.61
C ARG A 140 16.62 2.64 14.49
N ARG A 141 16.02 2.45 13.31
CA ARG A 141 14.62 2.82 13.01
C ARG A 141 14.04 1.82 12.04
N TRP A 142 12.74 1.65 12.07
CA TRP A 142 12.00 1.00 10.99
C TRP A 142 11.66 2.01 9.88
N CYS A 143 11.56 1.50 8.66
CA CYS A 143 10.92 2.18 7.56
C CYS A 143 9.80 1.30 7.02
N PHE A 144 8.58 1.81 7.08
CA PHE A 144 7.41 1.18 6.49
C PHE A 144 7.30 1.64 5.04
N PHE A 145 7.13 0.69 4.11
CA PHE A 145 7.05 0.97 2.68
C PHE A 145 6.06 0.02 1.99
N GLY A 146 5.68 0.29 0.75
CA GLY A 146 4.75 -0.50 -0.08
C GLY A 146 5.31 -0.77 -1.47
N HIS A 147 4.53 -0.45 -2.52
CA HIS A 147 4.91 -0.37 -3.92
C HIS A 147 5.20 -1.72 -4.61
N THR A 148 5.79 -2.70 -3.94
CA THR A 148 6.05 -4.03 -4.51
C THR A 148 4.83 -4.94 -4.45
N HIS A 149 3.85 -4.63 -3.60
CA HIS A 149 2.69 -5.45 -3.27
C HIS A 149 3.03 -6.81 -2.61
N LEU A 150 4.24 -6.94 -2.11
CA LEU A 150 4.76 -8.16 -1.50
C LEU A 150 4.97 -7.94 0.00
N PRO A 151 4.37 -8.73 0.91
CA PRO A 151 4.70 -8.63 2.32
C PRO A 151 6.14 -9.10 2.55
N ARG A 152 6.98 -8.23 3.13
CA ARG A 152 8.42 -8.48 3.34
C ARG A 152 8.94 -7.74 4.54
N ILE A 153 9.95 -8.33 5.17
CA ILE A 153 10.82 -7.67 6.15
C ILE A 153 12.25 -7.82 5.64
N PHE A 154 12.98 -6.70 5.57
CA PHE A 154 14.41 -6.71 5.32
C PHE A 154 15.13 -6.24 6.58
N THR A 155 16.15 -6.98 6.98
CA THR A 155 17.02 -6.70 8.10
C THR A 155 18.49 -6.82 7.66
N GLU A 156 19.43 -6.58 8.57
CA GLU A 156 20.85 -6.84 8.29
C GLU A 156 21.16 -8.33 8.04
N GLU A 157 20.26 -9.24 8.45
CA GLU A 157 20.34 -10.68 8.23
C GLU A 157 19.78 -11.13 6.86
N GLY A 158 19.14 -10.21 6.12
CA GLY A 158 18.54 -10.43 4.80
C GLY A 158 17.03 -10.30 4.77
N GLU A 159 16.46 -10.70 3.63
CA GLU A 159 15.02 -10.72 3.35
C GLU A 159 14.32 -11.86 4.11
N GLN A 160 13.17 -11.54 4.67
CA GLN A 160 12.29 -12.50 5.33
C GLN A 160 10.87 -12.38 4.78
N ILE A 161 10.28 -13.52 4.38
CA ILE A 161 8.85 -13.65 4.10
C ILE A 161 8.14 -13.88 5.45
N PRO A 162 7.28 -12.96 5.90
CA PRO A 162 6.68 -13.06 7.22
C PRO A 162 5.63 -14.16 7.31
N ALA A 163 5.60 -14.85 8.44
CA ALA A 163 4.49 -15.74 8.80
C ALA A 163 3.22 -14.90 9.04
N ILE A 164 2.07 -15.47 8.66
CA ILE A 164 0.76 -14.82 8.85
C ILE A 164 0.16 -15.22 10.19
N GLY A 165 -0.34 -14.23 10.93
CA GLY A 165 -1.06 -14.44 12.19
C GLY A 165 -0.19 -14.42 13.45
N ASP A 166 1.13 -14.56 13.33
CA ASP A 166 2.04 -14.54 14.47
C ASP A 166 2.69 -13.17 14.67
N TRP A 167 2.95 -12.82 15.92
CA TRP A 167 3.79 -11.66 16.25
C TRP A 167 5.26 -12.00 16.04
N LEU A 168 5.90 -11.26 15.15
CA LEU A 168 7.30 -11.37 14.82
C LEU A 168 8.08 -10.25 15.53
N SER A 169 9.05 -10.61 16.35
CA SER A 169 10.01 -9.64 16.88
C SER A 169 10.88 -9.11 15.75
N VAL A 170 11.00 -7.79 15.64
CA VAL A 170 11.72 -7.13 14.55
C VAL A 170 12.89 -6.33 15.13
N PRO A 171 14.12 -6.51 14.62
CA PRO A 171 15.27 -5.79 15.11
C PRO A 171 15.09 -4.27 14.95
N PRO A 172 15.85 -3.46 15.72
CA PRO A 172 15.70 -2.01 15.72
C PRO A 172 15.92 -1.32 14.37
N SER A 173 16.59 -1.99 13.42
CA SER A 173 16.79 -1.53 12.04
C SER A 173 16.09 -2.51 11.09
N ALA A 174 15.03 -2.07 10.42
CA ALA A 174 14.29 -2.92 9.48
C ALA A 174 13.51 -2.11 8.44
N LEU A 175 13.31 -2.71 7.26
CA LEU A 175 12.33 -2.27 6.26
C LEU A 175 11.16 -3.22 6.29
N ILE A 176 9.93 -2.71 6.35
CA ILE A 176 8.72 -3.51 6.55
C ILE A 176 7.69 -3.12 5.51
N ASN A 177 7.32 -4.08 4.66
CA ASN A 177 6.27 -3.94 3.67
C ASN A 177 5.08 -4.79 4.08
N PRO A 178 3.89 -4.20 4.31
CA PRO A 178 2.70 -4.96 4.72
C PRO A 178 2.06 -5.78 3.58
N GLY A 179 2.58 -5.68 2.35
CA GLY A 179 1.91 -6.17 1.15
C GLY A 179 0.84 -5.21 0.66
N SER A 180 -0.05 -5.67 -0.20
CA SER A 180 -1.11 -4.86 -0.81
C SER A 180 -2.48 -5.24 -0.27
N VAL A 181 -3.30 -4.23 0.03
CA VAL A 181 -4.72 -4.40 0.34
C VAL A 181 -5.50 -4.74 -0.92
N GLY A 182 -5.32 -3.96 -1.99
CA GLY A 182 -6.19 -4.00 -3.17
C GLY A 182 -5.74 -4.90 -4.30
N GLN A 183 -4.43 -5.18 -4.40
CA GLN A 183 -3.87 -5.97 -5.51
C GLN A 183 -2.60 -6.74 -5.07
N PRO A 184 -2.72 -7.76 -4.21
CA PRO A 184 -1.60 -8.62 -3.83
C PRO A 184 -0.92 -9.28 -5.03
N ARG A 185 0.43 -9.45 -4.98
CA ARG A 185 1.24 -10.01 -6.09
C ARG A 185 2.13 -11.17 -5.67
N ASP A 186 1.80 -11.85 -4.60
CA ASP A 186 2.56 -12.99 -4.06
C ASP A 186 1.87 -14.34 -4.25
N GLY A 187 0.89 -14.40 -5.16
CA GLY A 187 0.11 -15.61 -5.45
C GLY A 187 -1.05 -15.86 -4.48
N ASN A 188 -1.22 -15.00 -3.48
CA ASN A 188 -2.36 -15.07 -2.54
C ASN A 188 -3.33 -13.93 -2.84
N PRO A 189 -4.59 -14.20 -3.26
CA PRO A 189 -5.57 -13.17 -3.62
C PRO A 189 -6.15 -12.41 -2.42
N GLN A 190 -5.91 -12.87 -1.20
CA GLN A 190 -6.42 -12.21 0.01
C GLN A 190 -5.71 -10.88 0.26
N ALA A 191 -6.46 -9.86 0.65
CA ALA A 191 -5.94 -8.56 1.04
C ALA A 191 -4.88 -8.70 2.15
N SER A 192 -3.76 -7.99 2.02
CA SER A 192 -2.64 -8.03 2.96
C SER A 192 -2.52 -6.72 3.73
N TYR A 193 -2.29 -6.83 5.05
CA TYR A 193 -1.94 -5.70 5.91
C TYR A 193 -1.06 -6.17 7.07
N ALA A 194 -0.49 -5.23 7.82
CA ALA A 194 0.26 -5.54 9.02
C ALA A 194 -0.16 -4.65 10.20
N VAL A 195 0.05 -5.15 11.42
CA VAL A 195 -0.05 -4.36 12.66
C VAL A 195 1.31 -4.31 13.31
N ALA A 196 1.83 -3.10 13.52
CA ALA A 196 3.09 -2.87 14.23
C ALA A 196 2.80 -2.45 15.68
N ASP A 197 3.36 -3.16 16.66
CA ASP A 197 3.43 -2.71 18.05
C ASP A 197 4.81 -2.06 18.28
N LEU A 198 4.83 -0.75 18.30
CA LEU A 198 6.08 0.02 18.35
C LEU A 198 6.78 -0.04 19.72
N ASP A 199 6.03 -0.36 20.78
CA ASP A 199 6.58 -0.47 22.13
C ASP A 199 7.16 -1.88 22.36
N ALA A 200 6.53 -2.90 21.78
CA ALA A 200 7.00 -4.27 21.84
C ALA A 200 8.06 -4.62 20.77
N GLU A 201 8.34 -3.68 19.86
CA GLU A 201 9.21 -3.89 18.69
C GLU A 201 8.83 -5.17 17.89
N ALA A 202 7.52 -5.34 17.64
CA ALA A 202 6.96 -6.51 16.96
C ALA A 202 5.96 -6.12 15.87
N VAL A 203 5.85 -6.97 14.85
CA VAL A 203 4.91 -6.79 13.73
C VAL A 203 4.14 -8.10 13.50
N GLN A 204 2.85 -7.99 13.22
CA GLN A 204 1.97 -9.11 12.87
C GLN A 204 1.40 -8.87 11.48
N PHE A 205 1.53 -9.85 10.60
CA PHE A 205 0.99 -9.79 9.25
C PHE A 205 -0.34 -10.55 9.16
N HIS A 206 -1.25 -10.02 8.34
CA HIS A 206 -2.60 -10.53 8.22
C HIS A 206 -3.00 -10.70 6.76
N ARG A 207 -3.92 -11.66 6.54
CA ARG A 207 -4.61 -11.87 5.28
C ARG A 207 -6.11 -11.89 5.51
N VAL A 208 -6.85 -11.20 4.65
CA VAL A 208 -8.31 -11.11 4.75
C VAL A 208 -8.94 -11.44 3.41
N ALA A 209 -9.86 -12.38 3.41
CA ALA A 209 -10.70 -12.63 2.24
C ALA A 209 -11.68 -11.47 2.05
N TYR A 210 -11.91 -11.10 0.80
CA TYR A 210 -12.88 -10.07 0.42
C TYR A 210 -13.68 -10.53 -0.80
N ASP A 211 -14.71 -9.83 -1.16
CA ASP A 211 -15.55 -10.12 -2.33
C ASP A 211 -14.85 -9.72 -3.63
N ILE A 212 -13.98 -10.62 -4.11
CA ILE A 212 -13.23 -10.44 -5.35
C ILE A 212 -14.16 -10.36 -6.57
N GLU A 213 -15.23 -11.16 -6.58
CA GLU A 213 -16.17 -11.21 -7.70
C GLU A 213 -16.89 -9.86 -7.88
N SER A 214 -17.32 -9.23 -6.80
CA SER A 214 -17.89 -7.89 -6.84
C SER A 214 -16.90 -6.85 -7.37
N THR A 215 -15.64 -6.88 -6.92
CA THR A 215 -14.62 -5.97 -7.43
C THR A 215 -14.37 -6.21 -8.92
N GLN A 216 -14.27 -7.47 -9.36
CA GLN A 216 -14.08 -7.83 -10.78
C GLN A 216 -15.26 -7.36 -11.65
N ALA A 217 -16.49 -7.52 -11.16
CA ALA A 217 -17.68 -7.06 -11.87
C ALA A 217 -17.66 -5.54 -12.07
N LYS A 218 -17.34 -4.78 -11.03
CA LYS A 218 -17.20 -3.32 -11.11
C LYS A 218 -16.06 -2.87 -12.05
N ILE A 219 -14.92 -3.57 -12.08
CA ILE A 219 -13.83 -3.30 -13.01
C ILE A 219 -14.33 -3.42 -14.46
N ARG A 220 -15.08 -4.49 -14.77
CA ARG A 220 -15.65 -4.71 -16.11
C ARG A 220 -16.71 -3.69 -16.46
N GLU A 221 -17.61 -3.38 -15.52
CA GLU A 221 -18.65 -2.36 -15.71
C GLU A 221 -18.07 -0.97 -15.96
N ALA A 222 -16.96 -0.64 -15.30
CA ALA A 222 -16.22 0.60 -15.50
C ALA A 222 -15.44 0.66 -16.84
N GLY A 223 -15.36 -0.44 -17.59
CA GLY A 223 -14.58 -0.53 -18.82
C GLY A 223 -13.07 -0.48 -18.61
N LEU A 224 -12.60 -0.81 -17.40
CA LEU A 224 -11.19 -0.91 -17.07
C LEU A 224 -10.55 -2.14 -17.78
N PRO A 225 -9.21 -2.19 -17.96
CA PRO A 225 -8.56 -3.33 -18.60
C PRO A 225 -8.91 -4.65 -17.91
N GLU A 226 -9.34 -5.67 -18.67
CA GLU A 226 -9.76 -6.99 -18.15
C GLU A 226 -8.67 -7.66 -17.31
N ILE A 227 -7.40 -7.40 -17.60
CA ILE A 227 -6.28 -7.93 -16.80
C ILE A 227 -6.34 -7.50 -15.35
N GLU A 228 -6.88 -6.30 -15.05
CA GLU A 228 -7.01 -5.82 -13.69
C GLU A 228 -8.08 -6.60 -12.90
N ALA A 229 -9.10 -7.12 -13.57
CA ALA A 229 -10.07 -8.02 -12.97
C ALA A 229 -9.48 -9.44 -12.76
N VAL A 230 -8.86 -9.98 -13.81
CA VAL A 230 -8.36 -11.36 -13.79
C VAL A 230 -7.29 -11.58 -12.74
N ARG A 231 -6.35 -10.64 -12.60
CA ARG A 231 -5.21 -10.76 -11.69
C ARG A 231 -5.59 -10.76 -10.21
N LEU A 232 -6.74 -10.16 -9.82
CA LEU A 232 -7.20 -10.15 -8.43
C LEU A 232 -7.39 -11.57 -7.88
N ALA A 233 -8.06 -12.44 -8.65
CA ALA A 233 -8.29 -13.83 -8.24
C ALA A 233 -7.01 -14.68 -8.23
N GLN A 234 -5.94 -14.21 -8.86
CA GLN A 234 -4.67 -14.91 -8.96
C GLN A 234 -3.62 -14.41 -7.95
N GLY A 235 -3.88 -13.30 -7.29
CA GLY A 235 -2.90 -12.64 -6.43
C GLY A 235 -1.67 -12.14 -7.20
N ARG A 236 -1.88 -11.51 -8.39
CA ARG A 236 -0.80 -11.09 -9.32
C ARG A 236 -0.91 -9.62 -9.73
#